data_664d458e2bbe7b728186d55dc64e76f9
#
_entry.id   664d458e2bbe7b728186d55dc64e76f9
#
_cell.length_a   1.000
_cell.length_b   1.000
_cell.length_c   1.000
_cell.angle_alpha   90.00
_cell.angle_beta   90.00
_cell.angle_gamma   90.00
#
_symmetry.space_group_name_H-M   'P 1'
#
loop_
_entity.id
_entity.type
_entity.pdbx_description
1 polymer ?
#
loop_
_entity_poly.entity_id
_entity_poly.type
_entity_poly.pdbx_seq_one_letter_code
_entity_poly.pdbx_strand_id
1 'polypeptide(L)'
;MNQSVIAHILDSKAANKPLLAMLLDPEKAHIENLPITKQVQPDMLFVGGSTGGDTKAFVRSLRAKLEQMEVIIPIVLFPGNTEQFTPEADALLYLSLLSGRNPEMLIGQQVAAAQTVKKSGIEAIPMGYILIDGGVETSVMRVSNTVPIPNDDMGTILSTAIAAELMGKKLIYLEAGSGAKTPISSEIIAAVRAAV
;
A
#
# COMPACT_ATOMS: atom_id res chain seq x y z
N MET A 1 1.66 -24.05 4.52
CA MET A 1 0.97 -23.24 3.48
C MET A 1 0.83 -21.85 4.09
N ASN A 2 1.47 -20.84 3.53
CA ASN A 2 1.26 -19.47 4.00
C ASN A 2 -0.19 -19.08 3.71
N GLN A 3 -0.89 -18.58 4.73
CA GLN A 3 -2.23 -18.01 4.57
C GLN A 3 -2.13 -16.84 3.58
N SER A 4 -3.12 -16.71 2.67
CA SER A 4 -3.24 -15.56 1.77
C SER A 4 -3.28 -14.26 2.57
N VAL A 5 -2.51 -13.25 2.17
CA VAL A 5 -2.44 -11.96 2.85
C VAL A 5 -3.81 -11.28 2.86
N ILE A 6 -4.53 -11.31 1.71
CA ILE A 6 -5.88 -10.71 1.67
C ILE A 6 -6.86 -11.48 2.56
N ALA A 7 -6.77 -12.81 2.64
CA ALA A 7 -7.61 -13.57 3.54
C ALA A 7 -7.36 -13.18 4.99
N HIS A 8 -6.10 -13.04 5.42
CA HIS A 8 -5.75 -12.57 6.76
C HIS A 8 -6.33 -11.18 7.07
N ILE A 9 -6.26 -10.24 6.10
CA ILE A 9 -6.82 -8.89 6.25
C ILE A 9 -8.35 -8.95 6.41
N LEU A 10 -9.04 -9.74 5.58
CA LEU A 10 -10.50 -9.86 5.61
C LEU A 10 -11.00 -10.56 6.88
N ASP A 11 -10.32 -11.61 7.34
CA ASP A 11 -10.63 -12.30 8.60
C ASP A 11 -10.48 -11.36 9.78
N SER A 12 -9.41 -10.54 9.79
CA SER A 12 -9.19 -9.53 10.83
C SER A 12 -10.25 -8.42 10.78
N LYS A 13 -10.65 -7.96 9.58
CA LYS A 13 -11.77 -7.02 9.41
C LYS A 13 -13.06 -7.61 10.00
N ALA A 14 -13.38 -8.86 9.69
CA ALA A 14 -14.58 -9.55 10.22
C ALA A 14 -14.56 -9.68 11.74
N ALA A 15 -13.38 -9.89 12.32
CA ALA A 15 -13.17 -9.96 13.77
C ALA A 15 -13.07 -8.57 14.45
N ASN A 16 -13.19 -7.45 13.71
CA ASN A 16 -12.93 -6.09 14.18
C ASN A 16 -11.56 -5.89 14.83
N LYS A 17 -10.56 -6.65 14.38
CA LYS A 17 -9.18 -6.55 14.84
C LYS A 17 -8.38 -5.66 13.87
N PRO A 18 -7.91 -4.48 14.30
CA PRO A 18 -7.03 -3.67 13.47
C PRO A 18 -5.69 -4.36 13.25
N LEU A 19 -5.11 -4.18 12.08
CA LEU A 19 -3.77 -4.66 11.72
C LEU A 19 -2.82 -3.49 11.56
N LEU A 20 -1.56 -3.69 11.94
CA LEU A 20 -0.48 -2.73 11.74
C LEU A 20 0.38 -3.16 10.54
N ALA A 21 0.40 -2.36 9.49
CA ALA A 21 1.37 -2.49 8.40
C ALA A 21 2.48 -1.44 8.56
N MET A 22 3.75 -1.87 8.51
CA MET A 22 4.89 -0.96 8.53
C MET A 22 5.47 -0.82 7.13
N LEU A 23 5.53 0.42 6.61
CA LEU A 23 6.12 0.71 5.32
C LEU A 23 7.63 0.90 5.45
N LEU A 24 8.38 0.18 4.62
CA LEU A 24 9.83 0.26 4.48
C LEU A 24 10.17 0.74 3.06
N ASP A 25 10.80 1.90 2.97
CA ASP A 25 11.32 2.45 1.73
C ASP A 25 12.73 1.89 1.51
N PRO A 26 13.01 1.14 0.42
CA PRO A 26 14.31 0.53 0.17
C PRO A 26 15.48 1.52 0.14
N GLU A 27 15.24 2.79 -0.20
CA GLU A 27 16.29 3.81 -0.22
C GLU A 27 16.57 4.43 1.16
N LYS A 28 15.64 4.31 2.10
CA LYS A 28 15.73 4.99 3.41
C LYS A 28 15.85 4.01 4.57
N ALA A 29 15.30 2.80 4.42
CA ALA A 29 15.28 1.83 5.51
C ALA A 29 16.63 1.12 5.63
N HIS A 30 17.19 1.13 6.82
CA HIS A 30 18.38 0.35 7.18
C HIS A 30 17.93 -0.95 7.86
N ILE A 31 18.06 -2.07 7.17
CA ILE A 31 17.60 -3.39 7.64
C ILE A 31 18.19 -3.77 8.99
N GLU A 32 19.43 -3.36 9.28
CA GLU A 32 20.07 -3.65 10.56
C GLU A 32 19.39 -2.95 11.76
N ASN A 33 18.72 -1.83 11.50
CA ASN A 33 18.10 -0.98 12.52
C ASN A 33 16.57 -1.04 12.52
N LEU A 34 15.99 -2.11 11.96
CA LEU A 34 14.53 -2.24 11.94
C LEU A 34 13.98 -2.29 13.36
N PRO A 35 12.92 -1.51 13.67
CA PRO A 35 12.31 -1.49 14.99
C PRO A 35 11.37 -2.70 15.20
N ILE A 36 11.76 -3.86 14.67
CA ILE A 36 11.00 -5.10 14.75
C ILE A 36 11.66 -5.99 15.79
N THR A 37 10.91 -6.44 16.78
CA THR A 37 11.36 -7.37 17.81
C THR A 37 10.32 -8.48 17.99
N LYS A 38 10.68 -9.53 18.75
CA LYS A 38 9.69 -10.57 19.09
C LYS A 38 8.51 -10.04 19.91
N GLN A 39 8.69 -8.93 20.64
CA GLN A 39 7.65 -8.30 21.47
C GLN A 39 6.84 -7.24 20.70
N VAL A 40 7.48 -6.55 19.76
CA VAL A 40 6.86 -5.46 18.97
C VAL A 40 7.07 -5.77 17.50
N GLN A 41 6.09 -6.39 16.88
CA GLN A 41 6.11 -6.70 15.46
C GLN A 41 4.81 -6.23 14.79
N PRO A 42 4.91 -5.65 13.57
CA PRO A 42 3.73 -5.37 12.77
C PRO A 42 3.10 -6.68 12.26
N ASP A 43 1.84 -6.61 11.85
CA ASP A 43 1.16 -7.75 11.25
C ASP A 43 1.63 -8.01 9.82
N MET A 44 2.18 -6.99 9.13
CA MET A 44 2.78 -7.09 7.79
C MET A 44 3.79 -5.97 7.53
N LEU A 45 4.71 -6.21 6.59
CA LEU A 45 5.67 -5.23 6.11
C LEU A 45 5.32 -4.82 4.69
N PHE A 46 5.07 -3.53 4.48
CA PHE A 46 4.98 -2.96 3.14
C PHE A 46 6.37 -2.55 2.67
N VAL A 47 6.75 -2.93 1.44
CA VAL A 47 8.02 -2.54 0.82
C VAL A 47 7.76 -1.76 -0.44
N GLY A 48 8.22 -0.52 -0.48
CA GLY A 48 8.08 0.36 -1.62
C GLY A 48 8.41 1.80 -1.29
N GLY A 49 8.43 2.64 -2.30
CA GLY A 49 8.72 4.07 -2.18
C GLY A 49 8.35 4.80 -3.46
N SER A 50 8.37 6.13 -3.41
CA SER A 50 8.08 7.00 -4.56
C SER A 50 9.22 7.07 -5.58
N THR A 51 10.42 6.69 -5.18
CA THR A 51 11.66 6.65 -5.98
C THR A 51 12.13 5.21 -6.16
N GLY A 52 13.20 5.01 -6.90
CA GLY A 52 13.72 3.68 -7.25
C GLY A 52 14.27 2.87 -6.06
N GLY A 53 15.34 2.14 -6.30
CA GLY A 53 15.99 1.24 -5.34
C GLY A 53 15.91 -0.21 -5.80
N ASP A 54 16.88 -1.04 -5.39
CA ASP A 54 16.84 -2.46 -5.68
C ASP A 54 15.88 -3.17 -4.71
N THR A 55 14.58 -3.09 -5.04
CA THR A 55 13.51 -3.72 -4.26
C THR A 55 13.74 -5.21 -4.07
N LYS A 56 14.28 -5.89 -5.09
CA LYS A 56 14.55 -7.34 -5.03
C LYS A 56 15.64 -7.67 -4.01
N ALA A 57 16.78 -6.97 -4.07
CA ALA A 57 17.86 -7.16 -3.10
C ALA A 57 17.38 -6.80 -1.68
N PHE A 58 16.60 -5.73 -1.55
CA PHE A 58 16.03 -5.32 -0.27
C PHE A 58 15.10 -6.38 0.33
N VAL A 59 14.15 -6.93 -0.45
CA VAL A 59 13.23 -8.00 0.01
C VAL A 59 14.01 -9.24 0.45
N ARG A 60 15.05 -9.65 -0.28
CA ARG A 60 15.91 -10.78 0.11
C ARG A 60 16.61 -10.54 1.45
N SER A 61 17.24 -9.39 1.60
CA SER A 61 17.94 -9.03 2.83
C SER A 61 16.97 -8.91 4.02
N LEU A 62 15.78 -8.35 3.78
CA LEU A 62 14.73 -8.26 4.79
C LEU A 62 14.26 -9.64 5.24
N ARG A 63 14.03 -10.56 4.30
CA ARG A 63 13.62 -11.94 4.62
C ARG A 63 14.68 -12.66 5.42
N ALA A 64 15.95 -12.58 5.01
CA ALA A 64 17.06 -13.16 5.76
C ALA A 64 17.18 -12.59 7.19
N LYS A 65 16.94 -11.29 7.36
CA LYS A 65 16.92 -10.65 8.69
C LYS A 65 15.77 -11.16 9.55
N LEU A 66 14.57 -11.27 9.00
CA LEU A 66 13.41 -11.82 9.72
C LEU A 66 13.65 -13.28 10.15
N GLU A 67 14.25 -14.09 9.28
CA GLU A 67 14.64 -15.48 9.60
C GLU A 67 15.63 -15.53 10.76
N GLN A 68 16.67 -14.70 10.76
CA GLN A 68 17.64 -14.58 11.86
C GLN A 68 16.97 -14.20 13.18
N MET A 69 15.91 -13.38 13.13
CA MET A 69 15.15 -12.96 14.30
C MET A 69 14.10 -13.99 14.73
N GLU A 70 13.89 -15.06 13.96
CA GLU A 70 12.80 -16.04 14.11
C GLU A 70 11.41 -15.37 14.12
N VAL A 71 11.23 -14.36 13.26
CA VAL A 71 9.99 -13.60 13.12
C VAL A 71 9.36 -13.91 11.77
N ILE A 72 8.09 -14.28 11.79
CA ILE A 72 7.31 -14.59 10.58
C ILE A 72 6.32 -13.45 10.35
N ILE A 73 6.59 -12.60 9.37
CA ILE A 73 5.74 -11.48 8.97
C ILE A 73 5.66 -11.49 7.44
N PRO A 74 4.47 -11.36 6.82
CA PRO A 74 4.35 -11.26 5.38
C PRO A 74 4.96 -9.96 4.85
N ILE A 75 5.69 -10.07 3.74
CA ILE A 75 6.28 -8.94 2.99
C ILE A 75 5.38 -8.65 1.80
N VAL A 76 4.82 -7.46 1.74
CA VAL A 76 3.86 -7.04 0.72
C VAL A 76 4.44 -5.87 -0.07
N LEU A 77 4.51 -5.99 -1.38
CA LEU A 77 4.98 -4.88 -2.22
C LEU A 77 3.95 -3.75 -2.26
N PHE A 78 4.45 -2.53 -2.06
CA PHE A 78 3.71 -1.28 -2.20
C PHE A 78 4.42 -0.38 -3.24
N PRO A 79 4.41 -0.78 -4.53
CA PRO A 79 5.28 -0.19 -5.54
C PRO A 79 4.81 1.19 -5.97
N GLY A 80 5.73 2.11 -6.18
CA GLY A 80 5.50 3.40 -6.85
C GLY A 80 5.51 3.29 -8.38
N ASN A 81 6.14 2.22 -8.92
CA ASN A 81 6.20 1.94 -10.36
C ASN A 81 6.46 0.45 -10.63
N THR A 82 6.45 0.07 -11.92
CA THR A 82 6.63 -1.34 -12.35
C THR A 82 8.02 -1.91 -12.09
N GLU A 83 9.05 -1.09 -11.96
CA GLU A 83 10.44 -1.54 -11.72
C GLU A 83 10.64 -2.08 -10.30
N GLN A 84 9.78 -1.67 -9.37
CA GLN A 84 9.81 -2.14 -7.97
C GLN A 84 9.16 -3.51 -7.78
N PHE A 85 8.83 -4.21 -8.85
CA PHE A 85 8.25 -5.55 -8.77
C PHE A 85 9.31 -6.62 -8.52
N THR A 86 9.04 -7.54 -7.59
CA THR A 86 9.79 -8.79 -7.39
C THR A 86 8.83 -9.92 -6.97
N PRO A 87 8.96 -11.14 -7.52
CA PRO A 87 8.15 -12.28 -7.10
C PRO A 87 8.57 -12.89 -5.75
N GLU A 88 9.55 -12.32 -5.09
CA GLU A 88 10.11 -12.83 -3.82
C GLU A 88 9.35 -12.33 -2.58
N ALA A 89 8.42 -11.40 -2.77
CA ALA A 89 7.48 -10.99 -1.74
C ALA A 89 6.28 -11.97 -1.65
N ASP A 90 5.51 -11.87 -0.56
CA ASP A 90 4.35 -12.73 -0.34
C ASP A 90 3.12 -12.23 -1.10
N ALA A 91 2.97 -10.90 -1.24
CA ALA A 91 1.88 -10.28 -1.99
C ALA A 91 2.30 -8.96 -2.64
N LEU A 92 1.45 -8.47 -3.53
CA LEU A 92 1.58 -7.19 -4.22
C LEU A 92 0.29 -6.39 -4.09
N LEU A 93 0.35 -5.16 -3.60
CA LEU A 93 -0.74 -4.20 -3.72
C LEU A 93 -0.82 -3.71 -5.18
N TYR A 94 -1.82 -4.17 -5.91
CA TYR A 94 -2.04 -3.82 -7.32
C TYR A 94 -2.85 -2.52 -7.39
N LEU A 95 -2.12 -1.40 -7.31
CA LEU A 95 -2.63 -0.07 -7.05
C LEU A 95 -3.32 0.57 -8.26
N SER A 96 -4.35 1.39 -8.00
CA SER A 96 -4.88 2.40 -8.92
C SER A 96 -5.08 3.70 -8.15
N LEU A 97 -4.47 4.81 -8.58
CA LEU A 97 -4.62 6.12 -7.95
C LEU A 97 -5.93 6.78 -8.38
N LEU A 98 -7.00 6.46 -7.68
CA LEU A 98 -8.37 6.80 -8.08
C LEU A 98 -8.75 8.26 -7.82
N SER A 99 -8.06 8.94 -6.90
CA SER A 99 -8.23 10.39 -6.69
C SER A 99 -7.68 11.24 -7.84
N GLY A 100 -6.76 10.69 -8.64
CA GLY A 100 -6.18 11.37 -9.80
C GLY A 100 -6.93 11.15 -11.10
N ARG A 101 -6.48 11.86 -12.15
CA ARG A 101 -6.96 11.67 -13.52
C ARG A 101 -5.81 11.39 -14.48
N ASN A 102 -4.63 11.08 -13.97
CA ASN A 102 -3.50 10.62 -14.75
C ASN A 102 -3.74 9.17 -15.19
N PRO A 103 -3.94 8.88 -16.49
CA PRO A 103 -4.24 7.53 -16.97
C PRO A 103 -3.12 6.54 -16.67
N GLU A 104 -1.87 7.01 -16.62
CA GLU A 104 -0.73 6.16 -16.28
C GLU A 104 -0.86 5.58 -14.86
N MET A 105 -1.30 6.38 -13.89
CA MET A 105 -1.50 5.96 -12.51
C MET A 105 -2.85 5.24 -12.27
N LEU A 106 -3.82 5.44 -13.19
CA LEU A 106 -5.12 4.77 -13.11
C LEU A 106 -5.05 3.35 -13.66
N ILE A 107 -4.36 3.13 -14.79
CA ILE A 107 -4.35 1.84 -15.51
C ILE A 107 -3.04 1.55 -16.24
N GLY A 108 -2.24 2.54 -16.64
CA GLY A 108 -1.04 2.34 -17.47
C GLY A 108 -0.03 1.40 -16.81
N GLN A 109 0.35 1.67 -15.57
CA GLN A 109 1.28 0.84 -14.80
C GLN A 109 0.75 -0.59 -14.61
N GLN A 110 -0.54 -0.75 -14.38
CA GLN A 110 -1.17 -2.06 -14.22
C GLN A 110 -1.11 -2.87 -15.52
N VAL A 111 -1.36 -2.24 -16.67
CA VAL A 111 -1.24 -2.89 -17.99
C VAL A 111 0.20 -3.30 -18.25
N ALA A 112 1.17 -2.42 -17.99
CA ALA A 112 2.59 -2.70 -18.20
C ALA A 112 3.09 -3.89 -17.34
N ALA A 113 2.63 -4.01 -16.08
CA ALA A 113 3.03 -5.06 -15.15
C ALA A 113 2.24 -6.37 -15.32
N ALA A 114 1.06 -6.35 -15.93
CA ALA A 114 0.06 -7.44 -15.86
C ALA A 114 0.61 -8.83 -16.20
N GLN A 115 1.34 -8.97 -17.29
CA GLN A 115 1.86 -10.26 -17.73
C GLN A 115 2.91 -10.81 -16.77
N THR A 116 3.80 -9.95 -16.28
CA THR A 116 4.86 -10.32 -15.34
C THR A 116 4.27 -10.74 -14.00
N VAL A 117 3.34 -9.96 -13.47
CA VAL A 117 2.61 -10.27 -12.23
C VAL A 117 1.85 -11.59 -12.37
N LYS A 118 1.10 -11.77 -13.46
CA LYS A 118 0.34 -13.02 -13.69
C LYS A 118 1.24 -14.26 -13.78
N LYS A 119 2.37 -14.15 -14.46
CA LYS A 119 3.33 -15.27 -14.62
C LYS A 119 4.05 -15.64 -13.33
N SER A 120 4.28 -14.67 -12.44
CA SER A 120 4.97 -14.91 -11.18
C SER A 120 4.17 -15.73 -10.19
N GLY A 121 2.85 -15.73 -10.28
CA GLY A 121 1.96 -16.39 -9.32
C GLY A 121 1.85 -15.68 -7.97
N ILE A 122 2.46 -14.49 -7.80
CA ILE A 122 2.34 -13.69 -6.58
C ILE A 122 0.87 -13.32 -6.30
N GLU A 123 0.50 -13.26 -5.04
CA GLU A 123 -0.83 -12.76 -4.64
C GLU A 123 -0.96 -11.27 -4.98
N ALA A 124 -1.71 -10.93 -6.03
CA ALA A 124 -1.99 -9.54 -6.42
C ALA A 124 -3.30 -9.07 -5.77
N ILE A 125 -3.21 -8.07 -4.90
CA ILE A 125 -4.33 -7.51 -4.15
C ILE A 125 -4.79 -6.21 -4.82
N PRO A 126 -5.95 -6.18 -5.50
CA PRO A 126 -6.46 -4.96 -6.13
C PRO A 126 -6.77 -3.89 -5.09
N MET A 127 -6.11 -2.72 -5.17
CA MET A 127 -6.26 -1.64 -4.20
C MET A 127 -6.58 -0.31 -4.87
N GLY A 128 -7.59 0.39 -4.34
CA GLY A 128 -7.88 1.79 -4.67
C GLY A 128 -7.07 2.71 -3.76
N TYR A 129 -6.23 3.55 -4.36
CA TYR A 129 -5.44 4.54 -3.64
C TYR A 129 -6.14 5.90 -3.76
N ILE A 130 -6.43 6.55 -2.64
CA ILE A 130 -7.11 7.83 -2.56
C ILE A 130 -6.20 8.82 -1.83
N LEU A 131 -5.66 9.77 -2.58
CA LEU A 131 -4.85 10.86 -2.03
C LEU A 131 -5.76 12.00 -1.58
N ILE A 132 -5.67 12.36 -0.32
CA ILE A 132 -6.43 13.42 0.34
C ILE A 132 -5.46 14.52 0.78
N ASP A 133 -5.86 15.77 0.70
CA ASP A 133 -5.00 16.90 1.02
C ASP A 133 -4.55 16.88 2.49
N GLY A 134 -3.24 16.77 2.70
CA GLY A 134 -2.56 16.82 3.99
C GLY A 134 -1.96 18.20 4.34
N GLY A 135 -2.27 19.23 3.55
CA GLY A 135 -1.81 20.61 3.78
C GLY A 135 -0.37 20.89 3.36
N VAL A 136 0.26 19.99 2.59
CA VAL A 136 1.61 20.16 2.02
C VAL A 136 1.71 19.46 0.67
N GLU A 137 2.58 19.96 -0.19
CA GLU A 137 2.94 19.24 -1.41
C GLU A 137 3.74 17.98 -1.09
N THR A 138 3.32 16.83 -1.61
CA THR A 138 3.93 15.53 -1.32
C THR A 138 4.61 14.92 -2.54
N SER A 139 5.48 13.93 -2.33
CA SER A 139 6.13 13.21 -3.42
C SER A 139 5.10 12.51 -4.33
N VAL A 140 4.03 11.99 -3.77
CA VAL A 140 2.95 11.35 -4.55
C VAL A 140 2.31 12.36 -5.49
N MET A 141 1.98 13.57 -5.03
CA MET A 141 1.43 14.64 -5.88
C MET A 141 2.34 14.95 -7.08
N ARG A 142 3.64 15.12 -6.82
CA ARG A 142 4.62 15.45 -7.87
C ARG A 142 4.80 14.31 -8.87
N VAL A 143 5.04 13.09 -8.38
CA VAL A 143 5.32 11.93 -9.24
C VAL A 143 4.10 11.52 -10.05
N SER A 144 2.91 11.60 -9.48
CA SER A 144 1.67 11.22 -10.15
C SER A 144 1.02 12.35 -10.94
N ASN A 145 1.51 13.59 -10.79
CA ASN A 145 0.85 14.81 -11.31
C ASN A 145 -0.64 14.84 -10.92
N THR A 146 -0.91 14.58 -9.65
CA THR A 146 -2.28 14.46 -9.12
C THR A 146 -2.55 15.54 -8.09
N VAL A 147 -3.68 16.22 -8.24
CA VAL A 147 -4.22 17.10 -7.19
C VAL A 147 -4.97 16.23 -6.18
N PRO A 148 -4.67 16.30 -4.88
CA PRO A 148 -5.38 15.54 -3.86
C PRO A 148 -6.83 16.02 -3.73
N ILE A 149 -7.71 15.14 -3.23
CA ILE A 149 -9.07 15.54 -2.87
C ILE A 149 -8.99 16.43 -1.62
N PRO A 150 -9.67 17.60 -1.58
CA PRO A 150 -9.73 18.40 -0.37
C PRO A 150 -10.22 17.59 0.84
N ASN A 151 -9.62 17.79 2.01
CA ASN A 151 -9.96 17.00 3.21
C ASN A 151 -11.36 17.29 3.78
N ASP A 152 -11.99 18.39 3.35
CA ASP A 152 -13.37 18.76 3.67
C ASP A 152 -14.38 18.31 2.60
N ASP A 153 -13.93 17.78 1.45
CA ASP A 153 -14.82 17.25 0.40
C ASP A 153 -15.17 15.76 0.66
N MET A 154 -15.92 15.52 1.71
CA MET A 154 -16.40 14.19 2.08
C MET A 154 -17.17 13.52 0.94
N GLY A 155 -17.94 14.30 0.16
CA GLY A 155 -18.73 13.79 -0.96
C GLY A 155 -17.86 13.13 -2.03
N THR A 156 -16.79 13.80 -2.46
CA THR A 156 -15.84 13.24 -3.44
C THR A 156 -15.03 12.08 -2.87
N ILE A 157 -14.61 12.15 -1.59
CA ILE A 157 -13.90 11.06 -0.93
C ILE A 157 -14.75 9.78 -0.93
N LEU A 158 -16.00 9.85 -0.47
CA LEU A 158 -16.92 8.71 -0.43
C LEU A 158 -17.25 8.17 -1.82
N SER A 159 -17.54 9.05 -2.77
CA SER A 159 -17.82 8.65 -4.14
C SER A 159 -16.65 7.92 -4.78
N THR A 160 -15.41 8.34 -4.48
CA THR A 160 -14.20 7.68 -4.98
C THR A 160 -14.02 6.31 -4.34
N ALA A 161 -14.28 6.16 -3.04
CA ALA A 161 -14.20 4.87 -2.34
C ALA A 161 -15.27 3.89 -2.85
N ILE A 162 -16.50 4.33 -3.03
CA ILE A 162 -17.60 3.51 -3.59
C ILE A 162 -17.26 3.09 -5.04
N ALA A 163 -16.74 4.00 -5.85
CA ALA A 163 -16.29 3.66 -7.21
C ALA A 163 -15.20 2.58 -7.19
N ALA A 164 -14.25 2.65 -6.26
CA ALA A 164 -13.23 1.62 -6.09
C ALA A 164 -13.85 0.25 -5.79
N GLU A 165 -14.81 0.16 -4.87
CA GLU A 165 -15.51 -1.07 -4.56
C GLU A 165 -16.25 -1.62 -5.78
N LEU A 166 -17.03 -0.79 -6.48
CA LEU A 166 -17.75 -1.17 -7.70
C LEU A 166 -16.81 -1.63 -8.83
N MET A 167 -15.58 -1.13 -8.88
CA MET A 167 -14.51 -1.58 -9.78
C MET A 167 -13.82 -2.87 -9.30
N GLY A 168 -14.27 -3.48 -8.21
CA GLY A 168 -13.73 -4.74 -7.68
C GLY A 168 -12.44 -4.60 -6.87
N LYS A 169 -12.09 -3.39 -6.41
CA LYS A 169 -10.96 -3.22 -5.49
C LYS A 169 -11.28 -3.91 -4.16
N LYS A 170 -10.29 -4.56 -3.58
CA LYS A 170 -10.43 -5.32 -2.32
C LYS A 170 -10.02 -4.50 -1.10
N LEU A 171 -9.19 -3.49 -1.32
CA LEU A 171 -8.71 -2.57 -0.29
C LEU A 171 -8.85 -1.13 -0.77
N ILE A 172 -9.12 -0.24 0.18
CA ILE A 172 -9.05 1.21 -0.01
C ILE A 172 -7.89 1.73 0.86
N TYR A 173 -6.96 2.45 0.25
CA TYR A 173 -5.87 3.12 0.95
C TYR A 173 -6.11 4.62 0.94
N LEU A 174 -6.25 5.20 2.13
CA LEU A 174 -6.38 6.64 2.32
C LEU A 174 -5.02 7.21 2.69
N GLU A 175 -4.53 8.16 1.93
CA GLU A 175 -3.18 8.74 2.06
C GLU A 175 -3.27 10.27 2.15
N ALA A 176 -2.62 10.86 3.16
CA ALA A 176 -2.43 12.30 3.26
C ALA A 176 -1.08 12.79 2.72
N GLY A 177 -0.20 11.85 2.40
CA GLY A 177 1.15 12.09 1.91
C GLY A 177 2.22 12.13 3.02
N SER A 178 3.42 11.72 2.64
CA SER A 178 4.58 11.77 3.55
C SER A 178 4.87 13.21 3.96
N GLY A 179 4.97 13.46 5.27
CA GLY A 179 5.19 14.79 5.83
C GLY A 179 3.93 15.66 5.91
N ALA A 180 2.74 15.08 5.74
CA ALA A 180 1.45 15.77 5.89
C ALA A 180 1.38 16.50 7.24
N LYS A 181 0.88 17.75 7.23
CA LYS A 181 0.59 18.52 8.45
C LYS A 181 -0.71 18.05 9.10
N THR A 182 -1.66 17.62 8.28
CA THR A 182 -2.97 17.15 8.72
C THR A 182 -3.10 15.67 8.36
N PRO A 183 -3.21 14.76 9.34
CA PRO A 183 -3.47 13.35 9.07
C PRO A 183 -4.91 13.15 8.56
N ILE A 184 -5.19 11.99 7.97
CA ILE A 184 -6.57 11.59 7.66
C ILE A 184 -7.38 11.57 8.95
N SER A 185 -8.50 12.31 8.97
CA SER A 185 -9.34 12.40 10.15
C SER A 185 -10.07 11.08 10.44
N SER A 186 -10.33 10.83 11.72
CA SER A 186 -11.14 9.67 12.14
C SER A 186 -12.54 9.67 11.53
N GLU A 187 -13.09 10.86 11.26
CA GLU A 187 -14.39 11.03 10.60
C GLU A 187 -14.35 10.50 9.16
N ILE A 188 -13.33 10.85 8.37
CA ILE A 188 -13.15 10.34 7.01
C ILE A 188 -12.98 8.81 7.04
N ILE A 189 -12.15 8.29 7.94
CA ILE A 189 -11.92 6.85 8.06
C ILE A 189 -13.21 6.12 8.40
N ALA A 190 -13.98 6.62 9.37
CA ALA A 190 -15.26 6.03 9.77
C ALA A 190 -16.31 6.07 8.66
N ALA A 191 -16.40 7.20 7.93
CA ALA A 191 -17.33 7.38 6.84
C ALA A 191 -17.00 6.45 5.65
N VAL A 192 -15.73 6.35 5.25
CA VAL A 192 -15.31 5.41 4.19
C VAL A 192 -15.54 3.97 4.62
N ARG A 193 -15.20 3.59 5.86
CA ARG A 193 -15.45 2.24 6.37
C ARG A 193 -16.94 1.87 6.41
N ALA A 194 -17.82 2.84 6.60
CA ALA A 194 -19.26 2.60 6.60
C ALA A 194 -19.83 2.49 5.19
N ALA A 195 -19.17 3.05 4.19
CA ALA A 195 -19.63 3.09 2.81
C ALA A 195 -19.18 1.87 1.98
N VAL A 196 -18.06 1.17 2.39
CA VAL A 196 -17.44 0.07 1.61
C VAL A 196 -16.93 -1.07 2.49
#